data_65b89ac36b2d85298424232b772bbfbf
#
_entry.id   65b89ac36b2d85298424232b772bbfbf
#
_cell.length_a   1.000
_cell.length_b   1.000
_cell.length_c   1.000
_cell.angle_alpha   90.00
_cell.angle_beta   90.00
_cell.angle_gamma   90.00
#
_symmetry.space_group_name_H-M   'P 1'
#
loop_
_entity.id
_entity.type
_entity.pdbx_description
1 polymer ?
#
loop_
_entity_poly.entity_id
_entity_poly.type
_entity_poly.pdbx_seq_one_letter_code
_entity_poly.pdbx_strand_id
1 'polypeptide(L)'
;MNYYHLLCFILFPHIIITKLFSLHQTKTSSFTSLRNLLSDTSVYGSSYALNYYYANLYLGTPPIKQSYIIDTGSSITTAPCQPFCQNCGKHLNSYYTVNNTDSVVSCDSSQCSMVQSSCNKEKQCTFSISYSEGSSLSGIFINETIRIGDDFKASEGYYLPIGCTVRENNLFLTQLADGIMGLSNSDKNFVTMLYNEKIIKRNLFSLCLSQKGGYFSIEDINTKYHSEPIKYITINKSGFYNININSITINALKIPLLKDGKQTYGAIVDSGTTVTYIPSDLANKIINEINNHCSKEENKGQCGIYQNDKELGPCFTFDNETHLENALNVWPNITFDINGEYSYVWTPKNYYFNDTDDKGNYKACLGFLETFGTRFTLGSTWMHGHDILFNRETNSIAFVRADCDRGNPNPTGEEDFNEPEKEEKERKEKCYKQDVNKAKKVAIAYTIVSIVLIAIIVFLSIAICKLKKGKNFLCIKMVTMNDIGNTRIDIDSVKTPKNSIELTNSSNV
;
A
#
# COMPACT_ATOMS: atom_id res chain seq x y z
N MET A 1 -34.98 -3.60 -4.26
CA MET A 1 -33.49 -3.42 -4.21
C MET A 1 -32.99 -3.67 -5.62
N ASN A 2 -32.51 -2.62 -6.28
CA ASN A 2 -32.29 -2.63 -7.72
C ASN A 2 -30.92 -3.19 -8.07
N TYR A 3 -30.89 -4.13 -9.00
CA TYR A 3 -29.73 -4.79 -9.61
C TYR A 3 -28.60 -3.81 -10.09
N TYR A 4 -28.90 -2.54 -10.23
CA TYR A 4 -27.95 -1.52 -10.70
C TYR A 4 -27.05 -0.94 -9.59
N HIS A 5 -27.46 -0.97 -8.33
CA HIS A 5 -26.54 -0.69 -7.21
C HIS A 5 -25.50 -1.80 -7.03
N LEU A 6 -25.86 -3.03 -7.39
CA LEU A 6 -24.97 -4.18 -7.30
C LEU A 6 -23.82 -4.12 -8.32
N LEU A 7 -24.04 -3.52 -9.50
CA LEU A 7 -23.00 -3.42 -10.54
C LEU A 7 -21.92 -2.37 -10.24
N CYS A 8 -22.25 -1.28 -9.55
CA CYS A 8 -21.24 -0.33 -9.07
C CYS A 8 -20.50 -0.87 -7.84
N PHE A 9 -21.12 -1.75 -7.03
CA PHE A 9 -20.49 -2.38 -5.88
C PHE A 9 -19.71 -3.65 -6.22
N ILE A 10 -20.07 -4.39 -7.27
CA ILE A 10 -19.40 -5.61 -7.69
C ILE A 10 -18.08 -5.30 -8.46
N LEU A 11 -17.95 -4.10 -9.04
CA LEU A 11 -16.70 -3.68 -9.69
C LEU A 11 -15.69 -3.02 -8.74
N PHE A 12 -16.02 -2.87 -7.45
CA PHE A 12 -15.15 -2.35 -6.42
C PHE A 12 -15.23 -3.18 -5.13
N PRO A 13 -14.73 -4.43 -5.12
CA PRO A 13 -14.45 -5.09 -3.86
C PRO A 13 -13.21 -4.41 -3.27
N HIS A 14 -13.34 -3.85 -2.07
CA HIS A 14 -12.27 -3.33 -1.24
C HIS A 14 -11.49 -2.09 -1.75
N ILE A 15 -12.19 -0.98 -1.95
CA ILE A 15 -11.54 0.30 -1.67
C ILE A 15 -11.67 0.48 -0.15
N ILE A 16 -10.67 0.00 0.58
CA ILE A 16 -10.31 0.57 1.87
C ILE A 16 -10.13 2.05 1.58
N ILE A 17 -10.87 2.89 2.29
CA ILE A 17 -10.75 4.34 2.16
C ILE A 17 -9.37 4.71 2.69
N THR A 18 -8.37 4.66 1.82
CA THR A 18 -7.07 5.24 2.09
C THR A 18 -7.23 6.75 1.94
N LYS A 19 -7.20 7.47 3.05
CA LYS A 19 -6.98 8.92 3.02
C LYS A 19 -5.59 9.16 2.46
N LEU A 20 -5.53 9.62 1.22
CA LEU A 20 -4.30 10.04 0.59
C LEU A 20 -3.85 11.39 1.17
N PHE A 21 -2.63 11.45 1.65
CA PHE A 21 -1.91 12.69 1.91
C PHE A 21 -0.89 12.90 0.79
N SER A 22 -0.84 14.10 0.29
CA SER A 22 -0.04 14.50 -0.85
C SER A 22 1.34 15.01 -0.43
N LEU A 23 2.32 14.84 -1.29
CA LEU A 23 3.74 15.15 -1.08
C LEU A 23 4.22 16.22 -2.09
N HIS A 24 4.70 17.38 -1.65
CA HIS A 24 5.13 18.52 -2.48
C HIS A 24 6.66 18.65 -2.66
N GLN A 25 7.08 19.04 -3.84
CA GLN A 25 8.47 19.37 -4.17
C GLN A 25 8.74 20.86 -4.08
N THR A 26 9.73 21.29 -3.30
CA THR A 26 10.30 22.65 -3.39
C THR A 26 11.69 22.60 -4.00
N LYS A 27 11.89 23.44 -5.02
CA LYS A 27 13.20 23.63 -5.67
C LYS A 27 14.12 24.44 -4.79
N THR A 28 15.28 23.90 -4.44
CA THR A 28 16.45 24.68 -4.04
C THR A 28 17.63 24.29 -4.90
N SER A 29 18.06 25.21 -5.75
CA SER A 29 19.29 25.10 -6.53
C SER A 29 20.48 25.46 -5.66
N SER A 30 21.39 24.53 -5.41
CA SER A 30 22.78 24.85 -5.07
C SER A 30 23.71 23.91 -5.81
N PHE A 31 24.62 24.50 -6.57
CA PHE A 31 25.70 23.82 -7.27
C PHE A 31 26.62 23.14 -6.26
N THR A 32 26.50 21.82 -6.13
CA THR A 32 27.53 20.96 -5.54
C THR A 32 27.94 19.91 -6.58
N SER A 33 29.22 19.61 -6.61
CA SER A 33 29.92 18.85 -7.65
C SER A 33 29.18 17.60 -8.13
N LEU A 34 29.30 17.28 -9.41
CA LEU A 34 28.76 16.12 -10.14
C LEU A 34 28.92 14.73 -9.47
N ARG A 35 29.63 14.64 -8.35
CA ARG A 35 29.83 13.41 -7.59
C ARG A 35 28.71 13.06 -6.59
N ASN A 36 27.81 13.99 -6.27
CA ASN A 36 26.79 13.80 -5.22
C ASN A 36 25.41 13.43 -5.79
N LEU A 37 25.28 13.21 -7.09
CA LEU A 37 23.99 13.03 -7.79
C LEU A 37 23.34 11.65 -7.58
N LEU A 38 24.09 10.67 -7.08
CA LEU A 38 23.55 9.34 -6.72
C LEU A 38 23.30 9.20 -5.21
N SER A 39 23.75 10.17 -4.40
CA SER A 39 23.88 9.97 -2.96
C SER A 39 22.56 9.98 -2.20
N ASP A 40 21.62 10.87 -2.53
CA ASP A 40 20.37 10.95 -1.79
C ASP A 40 19.18 11.13 -2.73
N THR A 41 18.33 10.15 -2.77
CA THR A 41 17.06 10.18 -3.51
C THR A 41 15.91 10.29 -2.54
N SER A 42 14.96 11.19 -2.81
CA SER A 42 13.75 11.29 -2.01
C SER A 42 12.96 9.98 -2.01
N VAL A 43 12.53 9.58 -0.84
CA VAL A 43 11.59 8.49 -0.66
C VAL A 43 10.24 9.08 -0.33
N TYR A 44 9.23 8.65 -1.07
CA TYR A 44 7.84 9.06 -0.96
C TYR A 44 7.02 7.92 -0.37
N GLY A 45 5.84 8.24 0.14
CA GLY A 45 4.93 7.25 0.68
C GLY A 45 4.87 7.25 2.21
N SER A 46 4.09 6.34 2.74
CA SER A 46 3.94 6.17 4.18
C SER A 46 3.37 4.79 4.50
N SER A 47 3.63 4.31 5.71
CA SER A 47 3.02 3.06 6.20
C SER A 47 1.49 3.15 6.39
N TYR A 48 0.93 4.34 6.37
CA TYR A 48 -0.48 4.57 6.66
C TYR A 48 -1.29 4.89 5.40
N ALA A 49 -0.87 5.92 4.62
CA ALA A 49 -1.68 6.39 3.50
C ALA A 49 -1.58 5.48 2.26
N LEU A 50 -0.36 5.02 1.94
CA LEU A 50 -0.10 4.19 0.77
C LEU A 50 0.20 2.73 1.10
N ASN A 51 0.59 2.45 2.35
CA ASN A 51 1.06 1.16 2.80
C ASN A 51 2.39 0.70 2.15
N TYR A 52 3.17 1.61 1.56
CA TYR A 52 4.50 1.36 1.00
C TYR A 52 5.28 2.66 0.79
N TYR A 53 6.57 2.50 0.48
CA TYR A 53 7.50 3.59 0.16
C TYR A 53 8.07 3.39 -1.25
N TYR A 54 8.23 4.49 -1.98
CA TYR A 54 8.74 4.45 -3.35
C TYR A 54 9.74 5.58 -3.62
N ALA A 55 10.60 5.36 -4.62
CA ALA A 55 11.48 6.36 -5.20
C ALA A 55 11.24 6.47 -6.70
N ASN A 56 11.64 7.59 -7.29
CA ASN A 56 11.47 7.83 -8.71
C ASN A 56 12.71 7.41 -9.50
N LEU A 57 12.49 6.70 -10.59
CA LEU A 57 13.45 6.52 -11.68
C LEU A 57 12.89 7.18 -12.94
N TYR A 58 13.79 7.56 -13.83
CA TYR A 58 13.43 8.16 -15.11
C TYR A 58 13.93 7.29 -16.25
N LEU A 59 13.02 6.84 -17.11
CA LEU A 59 13.29 5.91 -18.20
C LEU A 59 13.32 6.62 -19.55
N GLY A 60 14.24 6.22 -20.39
CA GLY A 60 14.30 6.61 -21.80
C GLY A 60 14.88 7.98 -22.09
N THR A 61 14.75 8.34 -23.37
CA THR A 61 15.14 9.66 -23.90
C THR A 61 14.05 10.14 -24.86
N PRO A 62 13.28 11.19 -24.50
CA PRO A 62 13.35 11.98 -23.27
C PRO A 62 13.00 11.17 -22.02
N PRO A 63 13.53 11.56 -20.83
CA PRO A 63 13.29 10.80 -19.60
C PRO A 63 11.83 10.91 -19.12
N ILE A 64 11.22 9.77 -18.88
CA ILE A 64 9.85 9.63 -18.37
C ILE A 64 9.92 9.17 -16.92
N LYS A 65 9.28 9.91 -16.00
CA LYS A 65 9.21 9.58 -14.56
C LYS A 65 8.39 8.31 -14.36
N GLN A 66 8.90 7.42 -13.53
CA GLN A 66 8.20 6.24 -13.03
C GLN A 66 8.50 6.08 -11.54
N SER A 67 7.49 5.74 -10.75
CA SER A 67 7.59 5.51 -9.31
C SER A 67 7.77 4.03 -9.00
N TYR A 68 8.78 3.68 -8.20
CA TYR A 68 9.13 2.30 -7.89
C TYR A 68 9.09 2.06 -6.39
N ILE A 69 8.29 1.11 -5.92
CA ILE A 69 8.31 0.64 -4.53
C ILE A 69 9.72 0.14 -4.21
N ILE A 70 10.29 0.62 -3.12
CA ILE A 70 11.61 0.19 -2.63
C ILE A 70 11.42 -1.12 -1.86
N ASP A 71 11.90 -2.23 -2.43
CA ASP A 71 11.61 -3.57 -1.92
C ASP A 71 12.89 -4.38 -1.66
N THR A 72 13.28 -4.49 -0.39
CA THR A 72 14.41 -5.33 0.03
C THR A 72 14.04 -6.81 0.14
N GLY A 73 12.78 -7.17 -0.12
CA GLY A 73 12.26 -8.55 -0.17
C GLY A 73 12.29 -9.18 -1.57
N SER A 74 12.46 -8.41 -2.65
CA SER A 74 12.54 -8.95 -4.02
C SER A 74 13.77 -8.45 -4.79
N SER A 75 14.06 -9.08 -5.95
CA SER A 75 15.31 -8.83 -6.69
C SER A 75 15.12 -8.09 -8.01
N ILE A 76 13.91 -8.08 -8.57
CA ILE A 76 13.67 -7.58 -9.93
C ILE A 76 13.12 -6.16 -9.86
N THR A 77 13.69 -5.27 -10.68
CA THR A 77 13.15 -3.93 -10.88
C THR A 77 12.31 -3.93 -12.15
N THR A 78 11.02 -3.58 -12.02
CA THR A 78 10.06 -3.65 -13.12
C THR A 78 8.90 -2.68 -12.96
N ALA A 79 8.36 -2.21 -14.09
CA ALA A 79 7.12 -1.43 -14.15
C ALA A 79 6.36 -1.77 -15.45
N PRO A 80 5.04 -1.51 -15.54
CA PRO A 80 4.27 -1.67 -16.77
C PRO A 80 4.83 -0.83 -17.91
N CYS A 81 4.86 -1.39 -19.11
CA CYS A 81 5.28 -0.64 -20.29
C CYS A 81 4.41 -0.93 -21.53
N GLN A 82 4.25 0.08 -22.40
CA GLN A 82 3.62 -0.05 -23.70
C GLN A 82 4.66 -0.39 -24.78
N PRO A 83 4.30 -1.19 -25.80
CA PRO A 83 2.95 -1.74 -26.08
C PRO A 83 2.69 -3.09 -25.38
N PHE A 84 3.54 -3.56 -24.49
CA PHE A 84 3.53 -4.94 -23.99
C PHE A 84 2.50 -5.21 -22.89
N CYS A 85 2.08 -4.18 -22.14
CA CYS A 85 1.10 -4.36 -21.09
C CYS A 85 -0.23 -4.90 -21.62
N GLN A 86 -0.66 -6.05 -21.10
CA GLN A 86 -1.93 -6.73 -21.46
C GLN A 86 -2.96 -6.63 -20.32
N ASN A 87 -2.52 -6.66 -19.07
CA ASN A 87 -3.37 -6.54 -17.90
C ASN A 87 -2.56 -5.86 -16.81
N CYS A 88 -2.63 -4.54 -16.77
CA CYS A 88 -1.96 -3.71 -15.78
C CYS A 88 -2.94 -2.72 -15.17
N GLY A 89 -2.67 -2.30 -13.93
CA GLY A 89 -3.47 -1.36 -13.17
C GLY A 89 -3.40 0.06 -13.71
N LYS A 90 -4.04 0.98 -12.98
CA LYS A 90 -3.82 2.41 -13.17
C LYS A 90 -2.86 2.88 -12.10
N HIS A 91 -1.77 3.47 -12.54
CA HIS A 91 -0.70 3.92 -11.67
C HIS A 91 -0.57 5.43 -11.67
N LEU A 92 0.38 5.94 -10.87
CA LEU A 92 0.62 7.35 -10.67
C LEU A 92 1.06 8.05 -11.96
N ASN A 93 1.93 7.42 -12.72
CA ASN A 93 2.42 7.96 -13.98
C ASN A 93 1.85 7.19 -15.18
N SER A 94 1.96 7.77 -16.36
CA SER A 94 1.66 7.05 -17.61
C SER A 94 2.67 5.94 -17.82
N TYR A 95 2.24 4.81 -18.36
CA TYR A 95 3.15 3.71 -18.68
C TYR A 95 4.27 4.16 -19.58
N TYR A 96 5.48 3.70 -19.26
CA TYR A 96 6.62 3.93 -20.14
C TYR A 96 6.34 3.30 -21.52
N THR A 97 6.57 4.05 -22.59
CA THR A 97 6.42 3.55 -23.96
C THR A 97 7.77 3.13 -24.52
N VAL A 98 7.91 1.87 -24.84
CA VAL A 98 9.11 1.31 -25.49
C VAL A 98 9.12 1.76 -26.95
N ASN A 99 9.99 2.69 -27.29
CA ASN A 99 10.05 3.27 -28.63
C ASN A 99 10.76 2.37 -29.63
N ASN A 100 11.67 1.50 -29.17
CA ASN A 100 12.42 0.58 -30.00
C ASN A 100 12.22 -0.87 -29.52
N THR A 101 11.56 -1.70 -30.30
CA THR A 101 11.37 -3.13 -29.99
C THR A 101 12.67 -3.94 -30.00
N ASP A 102 13.74 -3.43 -30.62
CA ASP A 102 15.07 -4.06 -30.58
C ASP A 102 15.72 -3.96 -29.20
N SER A 103 15.16 -3.13 -28.31
CA SER A 103 15.59 -3.06 -26.91
C SER A 103 15.18 -4.28 -26.07
N VAL A 104 14.31 -5.15 -26.58
CA VAL A 104 13.93 -6.39 -25.86
C VAL A 104 15.16 -7.28 -25.67
N VAL A 105 15.42 -7.65 -24.42
CA VAL A 105 16.60 -8.43 -24.06
C VAL A 105 16.45 -9.86 -24.56
N SER A 106 17.41 -10.29 -25.40
CA SER A 106 17.50 -11.69 -25.84
C SER A 106 17.97 -12.61 -24.71
N CYS A 107 17.45 -13.83 -24.67
CA CYS A 107 17.88 -14.87 -23.74
C CYS A 107 19.36 -15.20 -23.80
N ASP A 108 19.96 -15.11 -24.99
CA ASP A 108 21.36 -15.47 -25.24
C ASP A 108 22.31 -14.29 -24.90
N SER A 109 21.78 -13.15 -24.45
CA SER A 109 22.59 -11.97 -24.13
C SER A 109 23.17 -12.00 -22.73
N SER A 110 24.28 -11.29 -22.51
CA SER A 110 24.87 -11.08 -21.20
C SER A 110 23.91 -10.32 -20.26
N GLN A 111 23.11 -9.41 -20.79
CA GLN A 111 22.11 -8.66 -20.03
C GLN A 111 21.05 -9.57 -19.41
N CYS A 112 20.63 -10.63 -20.10
CA CYS A 112 19.70 -11.61 -19.54
C CYS A 112 20.30 -12.36 -18.35
N SER A 113 21.59 -12.64 -18.37
CA SER A 113 22.26 -13.29 -17.22
C SER A 113 22.46 -12.36 -16.01
N MET A 114 22.42 -11.05 -16.20
CA MET A 114 22.49 -10.06 -15.11
C MET A 114 21.22 -10.02 -14.27
N VAL A 115 20.08 -10.36 -14.85
CA VAL A 115 18.77 -10.40 -14.22
C VAL A 115 18.31 -11.85 -14.08
N GLN A 116 17.74 -12.22 -12.95
CA GLN A 116 17.24 -13.58 -12.75
C GLN A 116 16.05 -13.83 -13.67
N SER A 117 16.22 -14.68 -14.69
CA SER A 117 15.31 -14.75 -15.80
C SER A 117 15.06 -16.17 -16.28
N SER A 118 13.98 -16.31 -16.99
CA SER A 118 13.64 -17.44 -17.85
C SER A 118 13.51 -16.98 -19.31
N CYS A 119 13.32 -17.93 -20.22
CA CYS A 119 13.17 -17.66 -21.64
C CYS A 119 11.77 -18.05 -22.13
N ASN A 120 11.16 -17.22 -22.93
CA ASN A 120 9.95 -17.59 -23.65
C ASN A 120 10.29 -18.28 -25.00
N LYS A 121 9.26 -18.68 -25.73
CA LYS A 121 9.41 -19.35 -27.03
C LYS A 121 10.03 -18.45 -28.12
N GLU A 122 9.86 -17.15 -27.97
CA GLU A 122 10.41 -16.10 -28.82
C GLU A 122 11.87 -15.76 -28.49
N LYS A 123 12.50 -16.53 -27.59
CA LYS A 123 13.87 -16.29 -27.08
C LYS A 123 14.03 -14.92 -26.39
N GLN A 124 12.97 -14.37 -25.84
CA GLN A 124 13.04 -13.15 -25.05
C GLN A 124 13.33 -13.50 -23.57
N CYS A 125 14.13 -12.69 -22.92
CA CYS A 125 14.40 -12.74 -21.49
C CYS A 125 13.16 -12.34 -20.71
N THR A 126 12.65 -13.24 -19.85
CA THR A 126 11.38 -13.04 -19.13
C THR A 126 11.56 -13.18 -17.63
N PHE A 127 10.61 -12.64 -16.87
CA PHE A 127 10.50 -12.84 -15.43
C PHE A 127 9.08 -13.20 -15.00
N SER A 128 9.00 -13.83 -13.85
CA SER A 128 7.75 -14.02 -13.10
C SER A 128 8.08 -13.96 -11.61
N ILE A 129 7.37 -13.09 -10.88
CA ILE A 129 7.52 -12.90 -9.44
C ILE A 129 6.16 -13.19 -8.80
N SER A 130 6.19 -13.92 -7.68
CA SER A 130 5.01 -14.13 -6.84
C SER A 130 5.35 -13.73 -5.41
N TYR A 131 4.45 -13.01 -4.78
CA TYR A 131 4.57 -12.50 -3.42
C TYR A 131 3.75 -13.36 -2.46
N SER A 132 4.09 -13.31 -1.18
CA SER A 132 3.48 -14.17 -0.16
C SER A 132 2.00 -13.92 0.06
N GLU A 133 1.53 -12.68 -0.19
CA GLU A 133 0.13 -12.28 -0.11
C GLU A 133 -0.70 -12.66 -1.36
N GLY A 134 -0.06 -13.32 -2.34
CA GLY A 134 -0.72 -13.84 -3.54
C GLY A 134 -0.69 -12.92 -4.76
N SER A 135 -0.08 -11.74 -4.66
CA SER A 135 0.14 -10.87 -5.83
C SER A 135 1.26 -11.42 -6.72
N SER A 136 1.22 -11.11 -8.01
CA SER A 136 2.28 -11.49 -8.94
C SER A 136 2.45 -10.50 -10.08
N LEU A 137 3.68 -10.48 -10.61
CA LEU A 137 4.11 -9.73 -11.78
C LEU A 137 4.78 -10.68 -12.76
N SER A 138 4.53 -10.49 -14.05
CA SER A 138 5.28 -11.19 -15.10
C SER A 138 5.48 -10.30 -16.31
N GLY A 139 6.61 -10.50 -16.99
CA GLY A 139 6.95 -9.67 -18.13
C GLY A 139 8.22 -10.10 -18.84
N ILE A 140 8.73 -9.17 -19.63
CA ILE A 140 9.98 -9.28 -20.38
C ILE A 140 10.99 -8.27 -19.88
N PHE A 141 12.28 -8.46 -20.17
CA PHE A 141 13.28 -7.43 -19.95
C PHE A 141 13.52 -6.61 -21.21
N ILE A 142 13.73 -5.32 -21.00
CA ILE A 142 14.16 -4.37 -22.03
C ILE A 142 15.44 -3.69 -21.57
N ASN A 143 16.33 -3.34 -22.51
CA ASN A 143 17.45 -2.45 -22.22
C ASN A 143 17.00 -1.01 -22.42
N GLU A 144 17.17 -0.18 -21.40
CA GLU A 144 16.76 1.21 -21.46
C GLU A 144 17.69 2.13 -20.69
N THR A 145 17.69 3.41 -21.06
CA THR A 145 18.41 4.44 -20.32
C THR A 145 17.68 4.78 -19.03
N ILE A 146 18.32 4.54 -17.90
CA ILE A 146 17.77 4.79 -16.57
C ILE A 146 18.53 5.94 -15.93
N ARG A 147 17.82 6.88 -15.31
CA ARG A 147 18.38 7.96 -14.48
C ARG A 147 17.81 7.85 -13.08
N ILE A 148 18.66 8.11 -12.10
CA ILE A 148 18.35 7.99 -10.67
C ILE A 148 18.45 9.39 -10.05
N GLY A 149 17.66 9.64 -9.03
CA GLY A 149 17.69 10.89 -8.28
C GLY A 149 16.59 11.86 -8.69
N ASP A 150 16.36 12.85 -7.84
CA ASP A 150 15.27 13.82 -8.01
C ASP A 150 15.57 14.84 -9.14
N ASP A 151 16.82 15.13 -9.39
CA ASP A 151 17.24 15.98 -10.52
C ASP A 151 17.71 15.15 -11.72
N PHE A 152 16.75 14.60 -12.44
CA PHE A 152 17.01 13.77 -13.62
C PHE A 152 17.73 14.53 -14.76
N LYS A 153 17.71 15.87 -14.78
CA LYS A 153 18.38 16.67 -15.81
C LYS A 153 19.89 16.74 -15.58
N ALA A 154 20.29 16.67 -14.32
CA ALA A 154 21.69 16.64 -13.93
C ALA A 154 22.25 15.22 -13.82
N SER A 155 21.40 14.18 -13.72
CA SER A 155 21.86 12.80 -13.61
C SER A 155 22.28 12.22 -14.96
N GLU A 156 23.39 11.52 -14.96
CA GLU A 156 23.84 10.72 -16.09
C GLU A 156 22.88 9.56 -16.33
N GLY A 157 22.59 9.22 -17.60
CA GLY A 157 21.76 8.09 -17.96
C GLY A 157 22.57 6.82 -18.15
N TYR A 158 22.12 5.71 -17.57
CA TYR A 158 22.77 4.41 -17.64
C TYR A 158 21.92 3.43 -18.42
N TYR A 159 22.51 2.77 -19.42
CA TYR A 159 21.80 1.82 -20.28
C TYR A 159 21.84 0.42 -19.66
N LEU A 160 20.71 -0.02 -19.08
CA LEU A 160 20.62 -1.23 -18.25
C LEU A 160 19.35 -2.04 -18.58
N PRO A 161 19.37 -3.36 -18.33
CA PRO A 161 18.15 -4.16 -18.40
C PRO A 161 17.20 -3.81 -17.27
N ILE A 162 15.93 -3.54 -17.61
CA ILE A 162 14.84 -3.32 -16.66
C ILE A 162 13.63 -4.15 -17.07
N GLY A 163 12.86 -4.60 -16.09
CA GLY A 163 11.63 -5.35 -16.34
C GLY A 163 10.54 -4.45 -16.93
N CYS A 164 9.92 -4.93 -17.99
CA CYS A 164 8.70 -4.41 -18.57
C CYS A 164 7.57 -5.36 -18.18
N THR A 165 6.74 -4.97 -17.24
CA THR A 165 5.61 -5.77 -16.77
C THR A 165 4.55 -5.86 -17.85
N VAL A 166 4.17 -7.08 -18.18
CA VAL A 166 3.14 -7.42 -19.18
C VAL A 166 1.82 -7.74 -18.50
N ARG A 167 1.88 -8.32 -17.30
CA ARG A 167 0.72 -8.71 -16.49
C ARG A 167 0.94 -8.46 -15.02
N GLU A 168 -0.07 -7.90 -14.40
CA GLU A 168 -0.21 -7.69 -12.97
C GLU A 168 -1.45 -8.40 -12.45
N ASN A 169 -1.43 -8.77 -11.18
CA ASN A 169 -2.63 -9.25 -10.50
C ASN A 169 -2.70 -8.75 -9.05
N ASN A 170 -3.87 -8.93 -8.45
CA ASN A 170 -4.18 -8.57 -7.06
C ASN A 170 -3.78 -7.13 -6.73
N LEU A 171 -2.94 -6.92 -5.69
CA LEU A 171 -2.58 -5.59 -5.20
C LEU A 171 -1.92 -4.71 -6.26
N PHE A 172 -1.13 -5.28 -7.17
CA PHE A 172 -0.49 -4.51 -8.23
C PHE A 172 -1.46 -3.82 -9.18
N LEU A 173 -2.68 -4.34 -9.36
CA LEU A 173 -3.70 -3.70 -10.19
C LEU A 173 -4.28 -2.41 -9.57
N THR A 174 -4.13 -2.22 -8.27
CA THR A 174 -4.79 -1.15 -7.51
C THR A 174 -3.83 -0.19 -6.81
N GLN A 175 -2.56 -0.58 -6.63
CA GLN A 175 -1.56 0.30 -6.03
C GLN A 175 -1.20 1.45 -6.98
N LEU A 176 -0.86 2.61 -6.40
CA LEU A 176 -0.57 3.81 -7.19
C LEU A 176 0.86 3.82 -7.75
N ALA A 177 1.86 3.32 -7.02
CA ALA A 177 3.21 3.22 -7.55
C ALA A 177 3.24 2.42 -8.86
N ASP A 178 4.05 2.90 -9.83
CA ASP A 178 4.07 2.30 -11.17
C ASP A 178 4.73 0.91 -11.17
N GLY A 179 5.72 0.70 -10.32
CA GLY A 179 6.46 -0.55 -10.31
C GLY A 179 7.13 -0.86 -8.99
N ILE A 180 8.11 -1.75 -9.05
CA ILE A 180 8.86 -2.20 -7.89
C ILE A 180 10.36 -2.18 -8.19
N MET A 181 11.18 -1.73 -7.24
CA MET A 181 12.64 -1.74 -7.28
C MET A 181 13.14 -2.84 -6.35
N GLY A 182 13.58 -3.95 -6.93
CA GLY A 182 14.09 -5.08 -6.16
C GLY A 182 15.48 -4.82 -5.62
N LEU A 183 15.63 -4.88 -4.28
CA LEU A 183 16.86 -4.58 -3.54
C LEU A 183 17.28 -5.71 -2.59
N SER A 184 16.76 -6.92 -2.77
CA SER A 184 17.02 -8.05 -1.88
C SER A 184 18.52 -8.43 -1.83
N ASN A 185 18.89 -9.32 -0.91
CA ASN A 185 20.25 -9.82 -0.77
C ASN A 185 20.66 -10.78 -1.92
N SER A 186 20.35 -10.39 -3.14
CA SER A 186 20.62 -11.10 -4.39
C SER A 186 21.67 -10.38 -5.21
N ASP A 187 22.53 -11.12 -5.94
CA ASP A 187 23.49 -10.53 -6.88
C ASP A 187 22.83 -9.89 -8.12
N LYS A 188 21.51 -9.98 -8.22
CA LYS A 188 20.68 -9.48 -9.32
C LYS A 188 19.77 -8.32 -8.93
N ASN A 189 19.96 -7.74 -7.74
CA ASN A 189 19.24 -6.55 -7.33
C ASN A 189 19.73 -5.29 -8.07
N PHE A 190 18.96 -4.24 -8.04
CA PHE A 190 19.22 -3.01 -8.79
C PHE A 190 20.59 -2.37 -8.46
N VAL A 191 20.93 -2.25 -7.17
CA VAL A 191 22.20 -1.63 -6.75
C VAL A 191 23.40 -2.51 -7.12
N THR A 192 23.28 -3.84 -6.98
CA THR A 192 24.34 -4.77 -7.41
C THR A 192 24.55 -4.73 -8.92
N MET A 193 23.48 -4.54 -9.69
CA MET A 193 23.59 -4.35 -11.14
C MET A 193 24.36 -3.08 -11.48
N LEU A 194 24.08 -1.95 -10.83
CA LEU A 194 24.86 -0.71 -10.99
C LEU A 194 26.34 -0.90 -10.65
N TYR A 195 26.63 -1.66 -9.60
CA TYR A 195 28.01 -1.97 -9.19
C TYR A 195 28.72 -2.85 -10.20
N ASN A 196 28.09 -3.91 -10.69
CA ASN A 196 28.66 -4.83 -11.68
C ASN A 196 28.98 -4.12 -13.01
N GLU A 197 28.14 -3.18 -13.41
CA GLU A 197 28.34 -2.33 -14.59
C GLU A 197 29.32 -1.16 -14.33
N LYS A 198 29.93 -1.09 -13.14
CA LYS A 198 30.91 -0.07 -12.74
C LYS A 198 30.36 1.37 -12.77
N ILE A 199 29.06 1.51 -12.66
CA ILE A 199 28.36 2.79 -12.56
C ILE A 199 28.62 3.39 -11.17
N ILE A 200 28.59 2.55 -10.15
CA ILE A 200 28.96 2.86 -8.77
C ILE A 200 30.21 2.08 -8.37
N LYS A 201 30.96 2.59 -7.38
CA LYS A 201 32.22 2.00 -6.89
C LYS A 201 32.04 1.07 -5.71
N ARG A 202 30.91 1.20 -5.00
CA ARG A 202 30.59 0.46 -3.78
C ARG A 202 29.22 -0.18 -3.90
N ASN A 203 29.15 -1.48 -3.63
CA ASN A 203 27.88 -2.20 -3.58
C ASN A 203 27.22 -2.02 -2.21
N LEU A 204 26.75 -0.79 -1.96
CA LEU A 204 26.21 -0.32 -0.70
C LEU A 204 25.04 0.62 -0.97
N PHE A 205 23.99 0.47 -0.18
CA PHE A 205 22.88 1.43 -0.14
C PHE A 205 22.34 1.53 1.28
N SER A 206 21.59 2.60 1.55
CA SER A 206 20.85 2.74 2.79
C SER A 206 19.43 3.25 2.54
N LEU A 207 18.56 2.95 3.50
CA LEU A 207 17.17 3.35 3.50
C LEU A 207 16.78 3.87 4.87
N CYS A 208 16.44 5.16 4.94
CA CYS A 208 15.96 5.83 6.14
C CYS A 208 14.49 6.19 5.95
N LEU A 209 13.61 5.58 6.73
CA LEU A 209 12.16 5.75 6.61
C LEU A 209 11.59 6.49 7.82
N SER A 210 10.59 7.32 7.57
CA SER A 210 9.74 7.96 8.56
C SER A 210 8.27 7.76 8.20
N GLN A 211 7.36 8.24 9.04
CA GLN A 211 5.93 8.20 8.71
C GLN A 211 5.55 9.08 7.50
N LYS A 212 6.45 9.96 7.04
CA LYS A 212 6.20 10.93 5.96
C LYS A 212 7.15 10.78 4.77
N GLY A 213 7.71 9.60 4.54
CA GLY A 213 8.70 9.35 3.51
C GLY A 213 10.08 9.09 4.07
N GLY A 214 11.12 9.68 3.49
CA GLY A 214 12.48 9.47 3.93
C GLY A 214 13.52 9.73 2.85
N TYR A 215 14.65 9.02 2.90
CA TYR A 215 15.67 9.07 1.86
C TYR A 215 16.28 7.70 1.59
N PHE A 216 16.73 7.54 0.38
CA PHE A 216 17.41 6.37 -0.15
C PHE A 216 18.76 6.79 -0.70
N SER A 217 19.85 6.23 -0.17
CA SER A 217 21.22 6.56 -0.57
C SER A 217 21.87 5.37 -1.26
N ILE A 218 22.59 5.62 -2.36
CA ILE A 218 23.34 4.60 -3.09
C ILE A 218 24.83 4.99 -3.10
N GLU A 219 25.73 4.05 -2.82
CA GLU A 219 27.20 4.18 -2.79
C GLU A 219 27.69 5.02 -1.61
N ASP A 220 27.32 6.26 -1.49
CA ASP A 220 27.69 7.17 -0.41
C ASP A 220 26.55 7.30 0.61
N ILE A 221 26.86 7.11 1.87
CA ILE A 221 25.89 7.14 2.95
C ILE A 221 25.88 8.52 3.59
N ASN A 222 24.70 9.14 3.67
CA ASN A 222 24.52 10.43 4.31
C ASN A 222 24.48 10.29 5.83
N THR A 223 25.63 10.51 6.49
CA THR A 223 25.74 10.41 7.94
C THR A 223 25.31 11.66 8.70
N LYS A 224 24.91 12.72 7.98
CA LYS A 224 24.57 14.05 8.57
C LYS A 224 23.44 13.96 9.61
N TYR A 225 22.50 13.05 9.39
CA TYR A 225 21.31 12.90 10.22
C TYR A 225 21.41 11.72 11.20
N HIS A 226 22.55 11.05 11.26
CA HIS A 226 22.82 9.99 12.21
C HIS A 226 23.04 10.56 13.62
N SER A 227 22.44 9.93 14.63
CA SER A 227 22.66 10.27 16.05
C SER A 227 23.68 9.38 16.75
N GLU A 228 24.16 8.35 16.05
CA GLU A 228 25.13 7.37 16.55
C GLU A 228 26.07 6.88 15.44
N PRO A 229 27.23 6.32 15.77
CA PRO A 229 28.17 5.82 14.77
C PRO A 229 27.63 4.55 14.09
N ILE A 230 28.01 4.35 12.80
CA ILE A 230 27.68 3.15 12.04
C ILE A 230 28.42 1.94 12.62
N LYS A 231 27.65 0.91 13.00
CA LYS A 231 28.18 -0.38 13.43
C LYS A 231 27.57 -1.50 12.57
N TYR A 232 28.40 -2.10 11.73
CA TYR A 232 27.99 -3.22 10.90
C TYR A 232 27.96 -4.53 11.67
N ILE A 233 26.94 -5.34 11.43
CA ILE A 233 26.82 -6.73 11.85
C ILE A 233 26.81 -7.64 10.63
N THR A 234 27.51 -8.76 10.70
CA THR A 234 27.55 -9.74 9.59
C THR A 234 26.21 -10.47 9.50
N ILE A 235 25.75 -10.68 8.26
CA ILE A 235 24.55 -11.45 7.95
C ILE A 235 24.88 -12.68 7.12
N ASN A 236 24.00 -13.67 7.14
CA ASN A 236 24.17 -14.87 6.33
C ASN A 236 23.89 -14.58 4.84
N LYS A 237 24.69 -15.14 3.95
CA LYS A 237 24.43 -15.09 2.51
C LYS A 237 23.17 -15.90 2.20
N SER A 238 22.13 -15.22 1.80
CA SER A 238 20.85 -15.79 1.37
C SER A 238 20.15 -14.78 0.45
N GLY A 239 19.04 -15.13 -0.14
CA GLY A 239 18.25 -14.22 -0.98
C GLY A 239 17.62 -13.04 -0.22
N PHE A 240 17.60 -13.07 1.12
CA PHE A 240 17.05 -12.04 1.99
C PHE A 240 18.08 -11.50 2.97
N TYR A 241 17.85 -10.32 3.54
CA TYR A 241 18.65 -9.75 4.62
C TYR A 241 18.20 -10.38 5.95
N ASN A 242 18.79 -11.55 6.26
CA ASN A 242 18.48 -12.29 7.48
C ASN A 242 19.33 -11.80 8.64
N ILE A 243 18.67 -11.51 9.76
CA ILE A 243 19.30 -11.15 11.02
C ILE A 243 18.90 -12.12 12.12
N ASN A 244 19.70 -12.21 13.19
CA ASN A 244 19.37 -12.96 14.38
C ASN A 244 18.92 -12.01 15.47
N ILE A 245 17.79 -12.29 16.10
CA ILE A 245 17.30 -11.57 17.28
C ILE A 245 17.47 -12.49 18.50
N ASN A 246 18.35 -12.12 19.42
CA ASN A 246 18.66 -12.93 20.59
C ASN A 246 17.61 -12.80 21.68
N SER A 247 17.03 -11.60 21.82
CA SER A 247 15.96 -11.33 22.78
C SER A 247 15.17 -10.07 22.41
N ILE A 248 13.94 -10.00 22.92
CA ILE A 248 13.12 -8.78 22.93
C ILE A 248 12.94 -8.35 24.39
N THR A 249 13.11 -7.05 24.66
CA THR A 249 12.92 -6.48 25.98
C THR A 249 11.89 -5.36 25.94
N ILE A 250 10.91 -5.41 26.83
CA ILE A 250 9.89 -4.38 27.02
C ILE A 250 9.79 -4.12 28.53
N ASN A 251 10.07 -2.90 28.96
CA ASN A 251 10.16 -2.61 30.38
C ASN A 251 11.13 -3.58 31.11
N ALA A 252 10.63 -4.29 32.14
CA ALA A 252 11.37 -5.32 32.86
C ALA A 252 11.26 -6.73 32.23
N LEU A 253 10.37 -6.94 31.26
CA LEU A 253 10.16 -8.23 30.59
C LEU A 253 11.23 -8.45 29.52
N LYS A 254 12.08 -9.45 29.72
CA LYS A 254 13.02 -9.92 28.70
C LYS A 254 12.55 -11.27 28.17
N ILE A 255 12.31 -11.35 26.84
CA ILE A 255 11.88 -12.54 26.13
C ILE A 255 13.07 -13.10 25.35
N PRO A 256 13.71 -14.17 25.79
CA PRO A 256 14.83 -14.77 25.05
C PRO A 256 14.32 -15.50 23.80
N LEU A 257 15.04 -15.36 22.70
CA LEU A 257 14.76 -15.99 21.41
C LEU A 257 15.83 -17.01 21.00
N LEU A 258 16.77 -17.29 21.91
CA LEU A 258 17.74 -18.36 21.78
C LEU A 258 17.33 -19.51 22.72
N LYS A 259 17.33 -20.75 22.19
CA LYS A 259 17.17 -21.96 22.98
C LYS A 259 18.41 -22.83 22.77
N ASP A 260 19.11 -23.16 23.86
CA ASP A 260 20.37 -23.95 23.81
C ASP A 260 21.41 -23.35 22.84
N GLY A 261 21.49 -22.00 22.81
CA GLY A 261 22.40 -21.25 21.91
C GLY A 261 21.96 -21.25 20.44
N LYS A 262 20.80 -21.80 20.10
CA LYS A 262 20.26 -21.81 18.75
C LYS A 262 19.11 -20.83 18.61
N GLN A 263 19.09 -20.12 17.45
CA GLN A 263 17.99 -19.26 17.07
C GLN A 263 16.69 -20.07 16.93
N THR A 264 15.63 -19.64 17.63
CA THR A 264 14.30 -20.27 17.54
C THR A 264 13.41 -19.60 16.51
N TYR A 265 13.68 -18.33 16.19
CA TYR A 265 12.91 -17.54 15.23
C TYR A 265 13.83 -16.92 14.19
N GLY A 266 13.49 -17.01 12.91
CA GLY A 266 14.16 -16.28 11.84
C GLY A 266 13.63 -14.85 11.75
N ALA A 267 14.46 -13.92 11.25
CA ALA A 267 14.05 -12.54 10.97
C ALA A 267 14.62 -12.07 9.65
N ILE A 268 13.79 -11.44 8.82
CA ILE A 268 14.20 -10.76 7.58
C ILE A 268 13.85 -9.28 7.66
N VAL A 269 14.69 -8.43 7.08
CA VAL A 269 14.45 -6.99 6.93
C VAL A 269 13.90 -6.76 5.53
N ASP A 270 12.66 -6.29 5.45
CA ASP A 270 11.88 -6.23 4.21
C ASP A 270 11.09 -4.92 4.11
N SER A 271 11.60 -3.97 3.32
CA SER A 271 10.95 -2.67 3.11
C SER A 271 9.71 -2.75 2.20
N GLY A 272 9.52 -3.82 1.43
CA GLY A 272 8.33 -4.09 0.63
C GLY A 272 7.13 -4.55 1.47
N THR A 273 7.40 -4.99 2.70
CA THR A 273 6.36 -5.31 3.70
C THR A 273 6.06 -4.06 4.53
N THR A 274 4.79 -3.66 4.62
CA THR A 274 4.38 -2.43 5.33
C THR A 274 4.52 -2.57 6.83
N VAL A 275 3.67 -3.39 7.44
CA VAL A 275 3.68 -3.64 8.89
C VAL A 275 4.67 -4.76 9.23
N THR A 276 5.19 -4.71 10.44
CA THR A 276 6.06 -5.76 10.95
C THR A 276 5.24 -6.97 11.36
N TYR A 277 5.58 -8.16 10.85
CA TYR A 277 4.96 -9.41 11.27
C TYR A 277 5.80 -10.07 12.36
N ILE A 278 5.15 -10.34 13.49
CA ILE A 278 5.74 -10.95 14.69
C ILE A 278 5.06 -12.30 14.95
N PRO A 279 5.79 -13.39 15.24
CA PRO A 279 5.18 -14.66 15.64
C PRO A 279 4.16 -14.49 16.76
N SER A 280 2.97 -15.08 16.63
CA SER A 280 1.80 -14.82 17.48
C SER A 280 2.06 -14.94 18.97
N ASP A 281 2.88 -15.92 19.40
CA ASP A 281 3.23 -16.10 20.81
C ASP A 281 4.06 -14.95 21.38
N LEU A 282 4.87 -14.29 20.55
CA LEU A 282 5.67 -13.13 20.89
C LEU A 282 4.86 -11.84 20.80
N ALA A 283 4.08 -11.67 19.73
CA ALA A 283 3.21 -10.51 19.54
C ALA A 283 2.25 -10.34 20.73
N ASN A 284 1.61 -11.44 21.16
CA ASN A 284 0.71 -11.42 22.30
C ASN A 284 1.42 -11.05 23.62
N LYS A 285 2.67 -11.49 23.84
CA LYS A 285 3.47 -11.08 25.01
C LYS A 285 3.77 -9.57 24.98
N ILE A 286 4.11 -9.03 23.80
CA ILE A 286 4.37 -7.61 23.59
C ILE A 286 3.11 -6.78 23.89
N ILE A 287 1.99 -7.15 23.28
CA ILE A 287 0.69 -6.45 23.45
C ILE A 287 0.26 -6.48 24.92
N ASN A 288 0.36 -7.65 25.57
CA ASN A 288 0.02 -7.79 26.98
C ASN A 288 0.91 -6.93 27.87
N GLU A 289 2.22 -6.82 27.57
CA GLU A 289 3.12 -5.98 28.38
C GLU A 289 2.83 -4.47 28.16
N ILE A 290 2.48 -4.04 26.94
CA ILE A 290 2.01 -2.67 26.68
C ILE A 290 0.74 -2.39 27.50
N ASN A 291 -0.25 -3.27 27.46
CA ASN A 291 -1.50 -3.14 28.20
C ASN A 291 -1.29 -3.13 29.72
N ASN A 292 -0.41 -4.02 30.23
CA ASN A 292 -0.05 -4.04 31.64
C ASN A 292 0.63 -2.75 32.08
N HIS A 293 1.53 -2.20 31.23
CA HIS A 293 2.18 -0.92 31.48
C HIS A 293 1.15 0.22 31.57
N CYS A 294 0.22 0.25 30.62
CA CYS A 294 -0.84 1.26 30.56
C CYS A 294 -1.88 1.15 31.70
N SER A 295 -2.01 -0.04 32.29
CA SER A 295 -2.95 -0.29 33.39
C SER A 295 -2.41 0.11 34.79
N LYS A 296 -1.12 0.46 34.93
CA LYS A 296 -0.56 0.95 36.18
C LYS A 296 -1.20 2.26 36.57
N GLU A 297 -1.39 2.50 37.85
CA GLU A 297 -2.03 3.72 38.37
C GLU A 297 -1.36 5.02 37.88
N GLU A 298 -0.02 5.02 37.74
CA GLU A 298 0.76 6.16 37.21
C GLU A 298 0.48 6.48 35.72
N ASN A 299 0.00 5.49 34.93
CA ASN A 299 -0.22 5.60 33.49
C ASN A 299 -1.72 5.57 33.10
N LYS A 300 -2.58 5.37 34.10
CA LYS A 300 -4.02 5.19 33.91
C LYS A 300 -4.67 6.38 33.23
N GLY A 301 -5.37 6.11 32.14
CA GLY A 301 -6.03 7.12 31.31
C GLY A 301 -5.08 7.88 30.36
N GLN A 302 -3.77 7.61 30.37
CA GLN A 302 -2.82 8.30 29.51
C GLN A 302 -2.56 7.55 28.18
N CYS A 303 -2.72 6.23 28.16
CA CYS A 303 -2.38 5.41 26.98
C CYS A 303 -3.48 5.29 25.90
N GLY A 304 -4.61 5.97 26.08
CA GLY A 304 -5.79 5.76 25.23
C GLY A 304 -6.57 4.51 25.61
N ILE A 305 -7.64 4.23 24.83
CA ILE A 305 -8.52 3.07 25.07
C ILE A 305 -8.16 1.98 24.06
N TYR A 306 -7.67 0.85 24.58
CA TYR A 306 -7.30 -0.32 23.76
C TYR A 306 -8.51 -0.94 23.06
N GLN A 307 -8.35 -1.27 21.79
CA GLN A 307 -9.28 -2.07 21.00
C GLN A 307 -8.50 -2.91 19.99
N ASN A 308 -9.01 -4.11 19.69
CA ASN A 308 -8.45 -4.92 18.63
C ASN A 308 -9.28 -4.68 17.35
N ASP A 309 -8.71 -3.95 16.41
CA ASP A 309 -9.32 -3.69 15.12
C ASP A 309 -9.18 -4.93 14.22
N LYS A 310 -10.21 -5.22 13.42
CA LYS A 310 -10.23 -6.44 12.59
C LYS A 310 -9.24 -6.39 11.41
N GLU A 311 -8.95 -5.18 10.93
CA GLU A 311 -8.10 -4.97 9.74
C GLU A 311 -6.71 -4.47 10.15
N LEU A 312 -6.65 -3.59 11.16
CA LEU A 312 -5.44 -2.91 11.57
C LEU A 312 -4.76 -3.55 12.80
N GLY A 313 -5.41 -4.53 13.43
CA GLY A 313 -4.89 -5.20 14.62
C GLY A 313 -5.01 -4.37 15.90
N PRO A 314 -4.00 -4.42 16.81
CA PRO A 314 -4.06 -3.71 18.08
C PRO A 314 -4.00 -2.20 17.91
N CYS A 315 -5.04 -1.49 18.33
CA CYS A 315 -5.16 -0.04 18.26
C CYS A 315 -5.55 0.57 19.61
N PHE A 316 -5.36 1.89 19.72
CA PHE A 316 -5.79 2.69 20.86
C PHE A 316 -6.52 3.93 20.34
N THR A 317 -7.63 4.30 20.97
CA THR A 317 -8.40 5.51 20.65
C THR A 317 -8.13 6.61 21.65
N PHE A 318 -8.16 7.85 21.18
CA PHE A 318 -7.81 9.05 21.94
C PHE A 318 -8.84 10.14 21.70
N ASP A 319 -9.07 10.97 22.73
CA ASP A 319 -10.02 12.07 22.64
C ASP A 319 -9.57 13.18 21.66
N ASN A 320 -8.25 13.39 21.54
CA ASN A 320 -7.64 14.40 20.68
C ASN A 320 -6.14 14.08 20.43
N GLU A 321 -5.54 14.83 19.52
CA GLU A 321 -4.13 14.69 19.14
C GLU A 321 -3.16 14.86 20.30
N THR A 322 -3.41 15.84 21.18
CA THR A 322 -2.56 16.07 22.37
C THR A 322 -2.57 14.86 23.31
N HIS A 323 -3.72 14.18 23.46
CA HIS A 323 -3.81 12.95 24.25
C HIS A 323 -2.94 11.84 23.62
N LEU A 324 -2.99 11.69 22.30
CA LEU A 324 -2.12 10.75 21.57
C LEU A 324 -0.63 11.10 21.76
N GLU A 325 -0.24 12.35 21.56
CA GLU A 325 1.15 12.79 21.73
C GLU A 325 1.68 12.50 23.15
N ASN A 326 0.85 12.73 24.16
CA ASN A 326 1.20 12.39 25.55
C ASN A 326 1.34 10.88 25.75
N ALA A 327 0.46 10.07 25.16
CA ALA A 327 0.52 8.62 25.22
C ALA A 327 1.83 8.06 24.63
N LEU A 328 2.34 8.64 23.54
CA LEU A 328 3.61 8.23 22.94
C LEU A 328 4.83 8.47 23.83
N ASN A 329 4.72 9.32 24.85
CA ASN A 329 5.76 9.49 25.87
C ASN A 329 5.61 8.51 27.03
N VAL A 330 4.44 7.87 27.18
CA VAL A 330 4.12 6.89 28.23
C VAL A 330 4.33 5.46 27.75
N TRP A 331 3.99 5.16 26.51
CA TRP A 331 4.16 3.81 25.94
C TRP A 331 5.60 3.31 26.04
N PRO A 332 5.82 2.00 26.28
CA PRO A 332 7.17 1.48 26.51
C PRO A 332 7.96 1.33 25.21
N ASN A 333 9.28 1.52 25.28
CA ASN A 333 10.16 1.11 24.19
C ASN A 333 10.19 -0.42 24.06
N ILE A 334 10.30 -0.90 22.83
CA ILE A 334 10.54 -2.31 22.50
C ILE A 334 11.99 -2.42 22.01
N THR A 335 12.82 -3.19 22.69
CA THR A 335 14.24 -3.31 22.38
C THR A 335 14.54 -4.71 21.85
N PHE A 336 15.16 -4.78 20.68
CA PHE A 336 15.63 -6.00 20.04
C PHE A 336 17.15 -6.13 20.20
N ASP A 337 17.61 -7.21 20.81
CA ASP A 337 19.03 -7.56 20.86
C ASP A 337 19.39 -8.31 19.59
N ILE A 338 20.08 -7.64 18.67
CA ILE A 338 20.45 -8.19 17.36
C ILE A 338 21.88 -8.77 17.42
N ASN A 339 22.02 -10.06 17.17
CA ASN A 339 23.26 -10.84 17.22
C ASN A 339 24.02 -10.78 18.59
N GLY A 340 23.45 -10.16 19.63
CA GLY A 340 24.21 -9.82 20.83
C GLY A 340 25.20 -8.66 20.67
N GLU A 341 25.14 -7.97 19.54
CA GLU A 341 26.07 -6.92 19.16
C GLU A 341 25.43 -5.53 19.08
N TYR A 342 24.14 -5.47 18.73
CA TYR A 342 23.40 -4.21 18.56
C TYR A 342 22.07 -4.25 19.30
N SER A 343 21.77 -3.17 20.03
CA SER A 343 20.53 -2.96 20.74
C SER A 343 19.63 -2.02 19.93
N TYR A 344 18.72 -2.59 19.16
CA TYR A 344 17.77 -1.84 18.35
C TYR A 344 16.58 -1.40 19.19
N VAL A 345 16.40 -0.09 19.37
CA VAL A 345 15.31 0.48 20.17
C VAL A 345 14.19 0.98 19.27
N TRP A 346 13.08 0.25 19.26
CA TRP A 346 11.87 0.64 18.57
C TRP A 346 11.02 1.48 19.53
N THR A 347 10.98 2.78 19.26
CA THR A 347 10.29 3.73 20.13
C THR A 347 8.80 3.82 19.81
N PRO A 348 7.93 4.26 20.74
CA PRO A 348 6.52 4.45 20.47
C PRO A 348 6.22 5.26 19.21
N LYS A 349 6.97 6.34 18.97
CA LYS A 349 6.82 7.19 17.78
C LYS A 349 7.09 6.46 16.47
N ASN A 350 7.80 5.34 16.51
CA ASN A 350 8.19 4.56 15.33
C ASN A 350 7.33 3.29 15.14
N TYR A 351 6.75 2.74 16.23
CA TYR A 351 5.97 1.51 16.14
C TYR A 351 4.44 1.73 16.13
N TYR A 352 3.98 2.91 15.81
CA TYR A 352 2.56 3.17 15.61
C TYR A 352 2.31 3.85 14.26
N PHE A 353 1.08 3.82 13.82
CA PHE A 353 0.58 4.65 12.75
C PHE A 353 -0.78 5.25 13.11
N ASN A 354 -1.02 6.46 12.63
CA ASN A 354 -2.25 7.18 12.88
C ASN A 354 -3.40 6.68 12.00
N ASP A 355 -4.58 6.63 12.58
CA ASP A 355 -5.84 6.44 11.89
C ASP A 355 -6.91 7.35 12.51
N THR A 356 -8.08 7.39 11.91
CA THR A 356 -9.27 8.00 12.48
C THR A 356 -10.41 6.99 12.42
N ASP A 357 -11.16 6.87 13.50
CA ASP A 357 -12.37 6.04 13.48
C ASP A 357 -13.50 6.71 12.66
N ASP A 358 -14.60 5.98 12.42
CA ASP A 358 -15.76 6.47 11.68
C ASP A 358 -16.43 7.72 12.31
N LYS A 359 -16.09 8.03 13.55
CA LYS A 359 -16.59 9.20 14.30
C LYS A 359 -15.60 10.37 14.26
N GLY A 360 -14.42 10.18 13.66
CA GLY A 360 -13.36 11.17 13.58
C GLY A 360 -12.50 11.27 14.86
N ASN A 361 -12.58 10.28 15.76
CA ASN A 361 -11.68 10.21 16.90
C ASN A 361 -10.28 9.78 16.46
N TYR A 362 -9.26 10.29 17.13
CA TYR A 362 -7.88 9.89 16.90
C TYR A 362 -7.68 8.43 17.30
N LYS A 363 -7.00 7.70 16.44
CA LYS A 363 -6.70 6.29 16.62
C LYS A 363 -5.23 6.04 16.29
N ALA A 364 -4.52 5.36 17.15
CA ALA A 364 -3.16 4.90 16.89
C ALA A 364 -3.11 3.38 16.94
N CYS A 365 -2.68 2.77 15.86
CA CYS A 365 -2.54 1.33 15.73
C CYS A 365 -1.08 0.93 15.84
N LEU A 366 -0.79 -0.24 16.43
CA LEU A 366 0.58 -0.73 16.53
C LEU A 366 1.07 -1.13 15.14
N GLY A 367 2.29 -0.74 14.80
CA GLY A 367 2.93 -0.99 13.50
C GLY A 367 3.37 -2.45 13.33
N PHE A 368 2.69 -3.39 14.01
CA PHE A 368 2.94 -4.81 13.85
C PHE A 368 1.67 -5.64 13.96
N LEU A 369 1.67 -6.74 13.26
CA LEU A 369 0.63 -7.77 13.29
C LEU A 369 1.23 -9.11 13.67
N GLU A 370 0.40 -9.99 14.20
CA GLU A 370 0.79 -11.36 14.46
C GLU A 370 0.84 -12.21 13.18
N THR A 371 1.76 -13.15 13.15
CA THR A 371 1.86 -14.14 12.07
C THR A 371 1.96 -15.56 12.62
N PHE A 372 1.46 -16.51 11.85
CA PHE A 372 1.65 -17.92 12.14
C PHE A 372 3.05 -18.37 11.71
N GLY A 373 3.73 -19.12 12.57
CA GLY A 373 5.07 -19.62 12.31
C GLY A 373 6.16 -19.01 13.18
N THR A 374 7.42 -19.18 12.77
CA THR A 374 8.60 -18.83 13.57
C THR A 374 9.49 -17.79 12.87
N ARG A 375 8.92 -16.98 11.98
CA ARG A 375 9.68 -15.96 11.26
C ARG A 375 9.10 -14.57 11.49
N PHE A 376 9.97 -13.63 11.83
CA PHE A 376 9.67 -12.21 11.73
C PHE A 376 9.82 -11.74 10.29
N THR A 377 8.92 -10.85 9.87
CA THR A 377 9.16 -9.98 8.72
C THR A 377 9.19 -8.55 9.25
N LEU A 378 10.40 -7.98 9.35
CA LEU A 378 10.63 -6.64 9.88
C LEU A 378 10.35 -5.65 8.75
N GLY A 379 9.11 -5.18 8.71
CA GLY A 379 8.59 -4.30 7.67
C GLY A 379 9.03 -2.85 7.80
N SER A 380 8.50 -1.98 6.95
CA SER A 380 8.84 -0.56 6.94
C SER A 380 8.51 0.14 8.27
N THR A 381 7.46 -0.28 8.99
CA THR A 381 7.16 0.25 10.32
C THR A 381 8.29 0.00 11.33
N TRP A 382 8.97 -1.16 11.24
CA TRP A 382 10.12 -1.44 12.09
C TRP A 382 11.33 -0.58 11.70
N MET A 383 11.46 -0.22 10.43
CA MET A 383 12.58 0.57 9.92
C MET A 383 12.50 2.06 10.29
N HIS A 384 11.35 2.57 10.74
CA HIS A 384 11.18 3.98 11.07
C HIS A 384 12.22 4.52 12.06
N GLY A 385 12.74 5.72 11.76
CA GLY A 385 13.69 6.44 12.62
C GLY A 385 15.09 5.82 12.67
N HIS A 386 15.39 4.91 11.75
CA HIS A 386 16.71 4.34 11.57
C HIS A 386 17.12 4.38 10.09
N ASP A 387 18.35 4.79 9.84
CA ASP A 387 19.00 4.57 8.54
C ASP A 387 19.57 3.15 8.55
N ILE A 388 19.03 2.30 7.67
CA ILE A 388 19.43 0.89 7.58
C ILE A 388 20.36 0.74 6.37
N LEU A 389 21.61 0.38 6.64
CA LEU A 389 22.67 0.27 5.65
C LEU A 389 22.85 -1.19 5.21
N PHE A 390 22.75 -1.44 3.94
CA PHE A 390 22.88 -2.76 3.32
C PHE A 390 24.21 -2.83 2.55
N ASN A 391 25.24 -3.38 3.19
CA ASN A 391 26.56 -3.51 2.58
C ASN A 391 26.71 -4.90 1.94
N ARG A 392 26.59 -4.94 0.63
CA ARG A 392 26.70 -6.16 -0.16
C ARG A 392 28.16 -6.61 -0.37
N GLU A 393 29.14 -5.71 -0.26
CA GLU A 393 30.57 -6.05 -0.39
C GLU A 393 31.03 -6.94 0.75
N THR A 394 30.64 -6.57 1.97
CA THR A 394 31.03 -7.28 3.18
C THR A 394 29.96 -8.24 3.70
N ASN A 395 28.81 -8.32 3.01
CA ASN A 395 27.64 -9.08 3.42
C ASN A 395 27.25 -8.74 4.87
N SER A 396 27.04 -7.46 5.14
CA SER A 396 26.73 -6.94 6.45
C SER A 396 25.61 -5.90 6.38
N ILE A 397 24.96 -5.69 7.52
CA ILE A 397 23.90 -4.70 7.69
C ILE A 397 24.23 -3.81 8.91
N ALA A 398 23.86 -2.54 8.86
CA ALA A 398 23.92 -1.68 10.03
C ALA A 398 22.58 -1.01 10.26
N PHE A 399 22.26 -0.76 11.52
CA PHE A 399 21.10 0.00 11.95
C PHE A 399 21.62 1.22 12.68
N VAL A 400 21.24 2.41 12.23
CA VAL A 400 21.74 3.65 12.80
C VAL A 400 20.55 4.54 13.10
N ARG A 401 20.37 4.93 14.36
CA ARG A 401 19.32 5.89 14.68
C ARG A 401 19.56 7.19 13.95
N ALA A 402 18.54 7.65 13.20
CA ALA A 402 18.65 8.81 12.34
C ALA A 402 17.36 9.64 12.33
N ASP A 403 17.50 10.93 12.02
CA ASP A 403 16.37 11.81 11.75
C ASP A 403 15.98 11.69 10.26
N CYS A 404 15.14 10.70 9.94
CA CYS A 404 14.72 10.41 8.59
C CYS A 404 13.77 11.48 8.02
N ASP A 405 13.10 12.27 8.85
CA ASP A 405 12.27 13.39 8.43
C ASP A 405 13.13 14.54 7.90
N ARG A 406 14.21 14.91 8.60
CA ARG A 406 15.14 15.96 8.16
C ARG A 406 15.97 15.55 6.96
N GLY A 407 16.25 14.26 6.81
CA GLY A 407 16.91 13.71 5.63
C GLY A 407 16.00 13.66 4.41
N ASN A 408 14.70 13.74 4.61
CA ASN A 408 13.73 13.77 3.54
C ASN A 408 13.81 15.13 2.80
N PRO A 409 14.24 15.15 1.53
CA PRO A 409 14.30 16.40 0.76
C PRO A 409 12.91 17.01 0.49
N ASN A 410 11.85 16.29 0.81
CA ASN A 410 10.47 16.72 0.63
C ASN A 410 9.57 16.44 1.85
N PRO A 411 9.70 17.18 2.96
CA PRO A 411 8.97 16.89 4.20
C PRO A 411 7.48 17.27 4.16
N THR A 412 6.99 17.94 3.12
CA THR A 412 5.60 18.42 3.06
C THR A 412 4.69 17.63 2.14
N GLY A 413 5.24 16.79 1.32
CA GLY A 413 4.54 15.72 0.61
C GLY A 413 3.21 15.98 -0.07
N GLU A 414 2.87 17.16 -0.56
CA GLU A 414 1.47 17.48 -0.89
C GLU A 414 1.02 17.49 -2.37
N GLU A 415 1.87 17.34 -3.38
CA GLU A 415 1.40 17.65 -4.75
C GLU A 415 1.09 16.47 -5.70
N ASP A 416 1.73 15.34 -5.59
CA ASP A 416 1.60 14.31 -6.64
C ASP A 416 0.32 13.44 -6.56
N PHE A 417 -0.39 13.46 -5.43
CA PHE A 417 -1.59 12.61 -5.23
C PHE A 417 -2.93 13.33 -5.36
N ASN A 418 -2.94 14.66 -5.45
CA ASN A 418 -4.19 15.43 -5.57
C ASN A 418 -4.88 15.29 -6.95
N GLU A 419 -4.14 15.03 -8.03
CA GLU A 419 -4.74 14.84 -9.36
C GLU A 419 -5.58 13.56 -9.47
N PRO A 420 -5.09 12.38 -9.05
CA PRO A 420 -5.90 11.16 -9.10
C PRO A 420 -7.14 11.20 -8.20
N GLU A 421 -7.04 11.80 -7.01
CA GLU A 421 -8.16 11.92 -6.09
C GLU A 421 -9.21 12.90 -6.60
N LYS A 422 -8.79 13.99 -7.19
CA LYS A 422 -9.67 14.96 -7.84
C LYS A 422 -10.35 14.36 -9.07
N GLU A 423 -9.62 13.66 -9.93
CA GLU A 423 -10.18 12.94 -11.07
C GLU A 423 -11.13 11.81 -10.64
N GLU A 424 -10.80 11.07 -9.59
CA GLU A 424 -11.67 10.02 -9.07
C GLU A 424 -12.94 10.58 -8.42
N LYS A 425 -12.84 11.69 -7.70
CA LYS A 425 -13.97 12.40 -7.14
C LYS A 425 -14.86 12.97 -8.24
N GLU A 426 -14.27 13.61 -9.26
CA GLU A 426 -15.02 14.10 -10.43
C GLU A 426 -15.65 12.97 -11.24
N ARG A 427 -14.97 11.82 -11.36
CA ARG A 427 -15.49 10.62 -12.02
C ARG A 427 -16.65 10.01 -11.22
N LYS A 428 -16.54 9.89 -9.90
CA LYS A 428 -17.61 9.44 -9.01
C LYS A 428 -18.83 10.38 -9.10
N GLU A 429 -18.60 11.67 -9.12
CA GLU A 429 -19.65 12.67 -9.25
C GLU A 429 -20.31 12.65 -10.64
N LYS A 430 -19.54 12.44 -11.72
CA LYS A 430 -20.06 12.22 -13.07
C LYS A 430 -20.88 10.95 -13.16
N CYS A 431 -20.38 9.83 -12.61
CA CYS A 431 -21.08 8.54 -12.58
C CYS A 431 -22.40 8.67 -11.80
N TYR A 432 -22.38 9.29 -10.61
CA TYR A 432 -23.56 9.55 -9.82
C TYR A 432 -24.59 10.43 -10.55
N LYS A 433 -24.15 11.54 -11.19
CA LYS A 433 -25.03 12.41 -12.01
C LYS A 433 -25.63 11.66 -13.20
N GLN A 434 -24.87 10.77 -13.82
CA GLN A 434 -25.32 9.96 -14.95
C GLN A 434 -26.36 8.92 -14.52
N ASP A 435 -26.17 8.26 -13.38
CA ASP A 435 -27.10 7.29 -12.83
C ASP A 435 -28.40 7.94 -12.33
N VAL A 436 -28.31 9.11 -11.68
CA VAL A 436 -29.48 9.89 -11.29
C VAL A 436 -30.30 10.34 -12.53
N ASN A 437 -29.64 10.77 -13.60
CA ASN A 437 -30.33 11.16 -14.82
C ASN A 437 -30.96 9.96 -15.54
N LYS A 438 -30.33 8.79 -15.50
CA LYS A 438 -30.83 7.55 -16.05
C LYS A 438 -32.05 7.07 -15.24
N ALA A 439 -31.97 7.12 -13.91
CA ALA A 439 -33.09 6.81 -13.02
C ALA A 439 -34.30 7.76 -13.23
N LYS A 440 -34.03 9.08 -13.39
CA LYS A 440 -35.09 10.05 -13.74
C LYS A 440 -35.77 9.74 -15.08
N LYS A 441 -35.00 9.40 -16.13
CA LYS A 441 -35.56 9.02 -17.43
C LYS A 441 -36.42 7.75 -17.34
N VAL A 442 -36.00 6.77 -16.57
CA VAL A 442 -36.76 5.54 -16.33
C VAL A 442 -38.03 5.82 -15.56
N ALA A 443 -37.96 6.64 -14.51
CA ALA A 443 -39.16 7.04 -13.75
C ALA A 443 -40.19 7.80 -14.60
N ILE A 444 -39.72 8.70 -15.46
CA ILE A 444 -40.61 9.42 -16.42
C ILE A 444 -41.23 8.43 -17.41
N ALA A 445 -40.50 7.47 -17.93
CA ALA A 445 -41.01 6.46 -18.82
C ALA A 445 -42.11 5.61 -18.14
N TYR A 446 -41.90 5.18 -16.90
CA TYR A 446 -42.91 4.44 -16.11
C TYR A 446 -44.17 5.27 -15.86
N THR A 447 -44.03 6.57 -15.53
CA THR A 447 -45.20 7.46 -15.34
C THR A 447 -46.00 7.62 -16.63
N ILE A 448 -45.34 7.80 -17.77
CA ILE A 448 -46.01 7.89 -19.08
C ILE A 448 -46.75 6.58 -19.42
N VAL A 449 -46.13 5.43 -19.23
CA VAL A 449 -46.76 4.12 -19.47
C VAL A 449 -47.98 3.92 -18.55
N SER A 450 -47.88 4.30 -17.29
CA SER A 450 -48.99 4.22 -16.33
C SER A 450 -50.15 5.10 -16.74
N ILE A 451 -49.93 6.33 -17.20
CA ILE A 451 -50.95 7.24 -17.69
C ILE A 451 -51.65 6.67 -18.92
N VAL A 452 -50.89 6.10 -19.87
CA VAL A 452 -51.43 5.47 -21.08
C VAL A 452 -52.31 4.26 -20.72
N LEU A 453 -51.86 3.41 -19.80
CA LEU A 453 -52.62 2.25 -19.33
C LEU A 453 -53.94 2.68 -18.66
N ILE A 454 -53.92 3.71 -17.82
CA ILE A 454 -55.14 4.25 -17.18
C ILE A 454 -56.07 4.79 -18.28
N ALA A 455 -55.57 5.52 -19.26
CA ALA A 455 -56.38 6.02 -20.37
C ALA A 455 -57.06 4.89 -21.18
N ILE A 456 -56.30 3.79 -21.44
CA ILE A 456 -56.82 2.60 -22.13
C ILE A 456 -57.94 1.95 -21.30
N ILE A 457 -57.73 1.78 -19.99
CA ILE A 457 -58.72 1.18 -19.08
C ILE A 457 -60.02 2.01 -19.07
N VAL A 458 -59.86 3.34 -18.98
CA VAL A 458 -61.01 4.26 -19.03
C VAL A 458 -61.75 4.16 -20.37
N PHE A 459 -61.01 4.14 -21.48
CA PHE A 459 -61.60 4.02 -22.83
C PHE A 459 -62.30 2.67 -23.01
N LEU A 460 -61.71 1.57 -22.58
CA LEU A 460 -62.33 0.25 -22.62
C LEU A 460 -63.58 0.19 -21.74
N SER A 461 -63.54 0.79 -20.56
CA SER A 461 -64.70 0.86 -19.67
C SER A 461 -65.88 1.64 -20.31
N ILE A 462 -65.58 2.77 -20.99
CA ILE A 462 -66.57 3.54 -21.73
C ILE A 462 -67.13 2.75 -22.94
N ALA A 463 -66.27 2.05 -23.66
CA ALA A 463 -66.65 1.21 -24.80
C ALA A 463 -67.57 0.06 -24.36
N ILE A 464 -67.24 -0.61 -23.26
CA ILE A 464 -68.08 -1.68 -22.66
C ILE A 464 -69.40 -1.15 -22.21
N CYS A 465 -69.47 0.04 -21.58
CA CYS A 465 -70.74 0.71 -21.20
C CYS A 465 -71.58 1.05 -22.44
N LYS A 466 -70.99 1.49 -23.54
CA LYS A 466 -71.72 1.77 -24.80
C LYS A 466 -72.27 0.50 -25.46
N LEU A 467 -71.52 -0.62 -25.43
CA LEU A 467 -71.93 -1.91 -26.01
C LEU A 467 -73.09 -2.58 -25.18
N LYS A 468 -73.22 -2.29 -23.92
CA LYS A 468 -74.22 -2.88 -23.02
C LYS A 468 -75.51 -2.04 -22.83
N LYS A 469 -75.79 -1.10 -23.75
CA LYS A 469 -77.06 -0.37 -23.76
C LYS A 469 -78.26 -1.29 -24.08
N GLY A 470 -78.62 -2.17 -23.11
CA GLY A 470 -79.74 -3.09 -23.30
C GLY A 470 -80.08 -4.01 -22.12
N LYS A 471 -79.24 -4.06 -21.11
CA LYS A 471 -79.52 -4.82 -19.85
C LYS A 471 -79.04 -4.06 -18.65
N ASN A 472 -79.83 -3.90 -17.62
CA ASN A 472 -79.50 -3.22 -16.35
C ASN A 472 -78.25 -3.77 -15.72
N PHE A 473 -77.14 -3.05 -15.84
CA PHE A 473 -75.87 -3.34 -15.16
C PHE A 473 -75.38 -2.05 -14.49
N LEU A 474 -75.04 -2.15 -13.20
CA LEU A 474 -74.49 -1.09 -12.37
C LEU A 474 -73.17 -0.57 -12.98
N CYS A 475 -73.20 0.63 -13.57
CA CYS A 475 -71.93 1.32 -13.93
C CYS A 475 -71.23 1.72 -12.63
N ILE A 476 -70.05 1.27 -12.45
CA ILE A 476 -69.16 1.69 -11.36
C ILE A 476 -69.04 3.21 -11.37
N LYS A 477 -69.47 3.84 -10.27
CA LYS A 477 -69.36 5.28 -10.06
C LYS A 477 -67.84 5.66 -10.15
N MET A 478 -67.50 6.51 -11.12
CA MET A 478 -66.14 7.02 -11.20
C MET A 478 -65.80 7.72 -9.88
N VAL A 479 -64.79 7.21 -9.20
CA VAL A 479 -64.13 7.92 -8.10
C VAL A 479 -63.39 9.09 -8.75
N THR A 480 -63.82 10.30 -8.45
CA THR A 480 -63.17 11.52 -8.94
C THR A 480 -61.82 11.65 -8.26
N MET A 481 -60.79 12.11 -9.00
CA MET A 481 -59.38 12.26 -8.59
C MET A 481 -59.16 13.12 -7.32
N ASN A 482 -60.23 13.63 -6.69
CA ASN A 482 -60.12 14.43 -5.47
C ASN A 482 -60.00 13.61 -4.18
N ASP A 483 -60.19 12.29 -4.22
CA ASP A 483 -60.12 11.44 -3.01
C ASP A 483 -58.73 10.81 -2.76
N ILE A 484 -57.74 11.08 -3.60
CA ILE A 484 -56.39 10.53 -3.46
C ILE A 484 -55.40 11.54 -2.82
N GLY A 485 -55.89 12.73 -2.45
CA GLY A 485 -55.05 13.86 -2.01
C GLY A 485 -54.51 13.83 -0.57
N ASN A 486 -54.81 12.83 0.27
CA ASN A 486 -54.49 12.88 1.70
C ASN A 486 -54.02 11.56 2.31
N THR A 487 -53.14 10.83 1.63
CA THR A 487 -52.36 9.76 2.31
C THR A 487 -50.89 10.17 2.36
N ARG A 488 -50.54 10.76 3.50
CA ARG A 488 -49.12 10.90 3.91
C ARG A 488 -48.53 9.49 4.06
N ILE A 489 -47.56 9.13 3.22
CA ILE A 489 -46.81 7.91 3.40
C ILE A 489 -45.73 8.20 4.44
N ASP A 490 -45.90 7.65 5.64
CA ASP A 490 -44.89 7.62 6.70
C ASP A 490 -43.78 6.61 6.31
N ILE A 491 -42.57 7.11 6.10
CA ILE A 491 -41.42 6.30 5.63
C ILE A 491 -40.67 5.62 6.80
N ASP A 492 -41.17 5.71 8.04
CA ASP A 492 -40.43 5.26 9.23
C ASP A 492 -40.74 3.85 9.75
N SER A 493 -41.24 2.94 8.91
CA SER A 493 -41.51 1.57 9.37
C SER A 493 -41.13 0.49 8.35
N VAL A 494 -39.82 0.33 8.01
CA VAL A 494 -39.32 -0.88 7.39
C VAL A 494 -38.48 -1.66 8.41
N LYS A 495 -39.17 -2.59 9.10
CA LYS A 495 -38.50 -3.63 9.92
C LYS A 495 -37.78 -4.60 9.00
N THR A 496 -36.48 -4.73 9.20
CA THR A 496 -35.64 -5.80 8.62
C THR A 496 -35.98 -7.16 9.23
N PRO A 497 -36.14 -8.23 8.46
CA PRO A 497 -36.28 -9.56 9.02
C PRO A 497 -34.88 -10.11 9.41
N LYS A 498 -34.76 -10.52 10.67
CA LYS A 498 -33.66 -11.35 11.17
C LYS A 498 -33.79 -12.74 10.56
N ASN A 499 -32.82 -13.17 9.77
CA ASN A 499 -32.62 -14.59 9.48
C ASN A 499 -31.31 -15.04 10.14
N SER A 500 -31.48 -15.79 11.21
CA SER A 500 -30.44 -16.63 11.82
C SER A 500 -30.20 -17.83 10.90
N ILE A 501 -28.95 -18.00 10.44
CA ILE A 501 -28.48 -19.25 9.83
C ILE A 501 -27.57 -19.93 10.85
N GLU A 502 -28.07 -21.03 11.38
CA GLU A 502 -27.27 -22.03 12.14
C GLU A 502 -26.29 -22.72 11.19
N LEU A 503 -25.01 -22.63 11.53
CA LEU A 503 -23.97 -23.46 10.92
C LEU A 503 -23.80 -24.72 11.76
N THR A 504 -24.25 -25.83 11.23
CA THR A 504 -23.95 -27.16 11.75
C THR A 504 -22.53 -27.56 11.38
N ASN A 505 -21.75 -27.90 12.39
CA ASN A 505 -20.46 -28.58 12.29
C ASN A 505 -20.62 -29.94 11.59
N SER A 506 -19.80 -30.23 10.61
CA SER A 506 -19.41 -31.59 10.29
C SER A 506 -17.90 -31.69 10.09
N SER A 507 -17.24 -32.25 11.07
CA SER A 507 -15.92 -32.86 11.01
C SER A 507 -15.93 -34.02 10.02
N ASN A 508 -14.93 -34.12 9.13
CA ASN A 508 -14.10 -35.30 8.86
C ASN A 508 -13.39 -35.20 7.49
N VAL A 509 -12.15 -35.48 7.61
CA VAL A 509 -11.03 -35.85 6.75
C VAL A 509 -10.09 -34.70 6.42
#